data_c3a27176994d31a70be44b70e7f45cd5
#
_entry.id   c3a27176994d31a70be44b70e7f45cd5
#
_cell.length_a   1.000
_cell.length_b   1.000
_cell.length_c   1.000
_cell.angle_alpha   90.00
_cell.angle_beta   90.00
_cell.angle_gamma   90.00
#
_symmetry.space_group_name_H-M   'P 1'
#
loop_
_entity.id
_entity.type
_entity.pdbx_description
1 polymer ?
#
loop_
_entity_poly.entity_id
_entity_poly.type
_entity_poly.pdbx_seq_one_letter_code
_entity_poly.pdbx_strand_id
1 'polypeptide(L)'
;MKKLFALLLAAAMLLSMAVCASAADPISLVLWGAEEDQALLAELVEGFKAAHPDQTFDIQIGVESESTAKDTVLTDIEAAADVFAFANDQLNDLVAAGALLDLSGQVSAVLPAYAGKSLEDVMAANGEGSVAASSKDGKLYAFPMGGGNNYFLYYDSTKVTAEQAESWDGILAAAEASGTKVGMTYASGWYNASFFLGAGFIADMNPDGTTVIDWNGTSSKGYTGVDVVKAMSAIAVNPSFLAIPDGGISNEIASGTLCAVISGTWDAGAAEAAFGEGYAATKLPTFTCAGDQVQMSCYSGFKLMGVNAYSKNSGWAVLLAEYLTNEESQAARFASRQLAPTNLNAAADEAVASNIAIAASAAQDVYGSVQNVGGKYWDPTATLGQMIANGELNSADDAAIQKALDTMVEGVCAPVE
;
A
#
# COMPACT_ATOMS: atom_id res chain seq x y z
N MET A 1 68.60 33.01 23.40
CA MET A 1 67.67 33.69 22.47
C MET A 1 67.20 32.81 21.31
N LYS A 2 68.10 32.15 20.53
CA LYS A 2 67.68 31.34 19.35
C LYS A 2 66.75 30.13 19.70
N LYS A 3 66.94 29.47 20.86
CA LYS A 3 66.09 28.33 21.29
C LYS A 3 64.68 28.78 21.78
N LEU A 4 64.55 30.02 22.32
CA LEU A 4 63.24 30.55 22.75
C LEU A 4 62.39 30.96 21.56
N PHE A 5 63.03 31.45 20.49
CA PHE A 5 62.35 31.81 19.24
C PHE A 5 61.83 30.58 18.46
N ALA A 6 62.60 29.47 18.49
CA ALA A 6 62.18 28.23 17.86
C ALA A 6 60.95 27.57 18.58
N LEU A 7 60.90 27.69 19.93
CA LEU A 7 59.75 27.18 20.71
C LEU A 7 58.49 28.03 20.51
N LEU A 8 58.63 29.35 20.38
CA LEU A 8 57.52 30.24 20.07
C LEU A 8 56.97 30.06 18.64
N LEU A 9 57.84 29.79 17.67
CA LEU A 9 57.43 29.48 16.30
C LEU A 9 56.72 28.12 16.21
N ALA A 10 57.19 27.07 16.94
CA ALA A 10 56.53 25.78 17.00
C ALA A 10 55.18 25.86 17.72
N ALA A 11 55.04 26.67 18.79
CA ALA A 11 53.76 26.88 19.46
C ALA A 11 52.79 27.66 18.58
N ALA A 12 53.25 28.64 17.79
CA ALA A 12 52.44 29.37 16.82
C ALA A 12 51.97 28.47 15.64
N MET A 13 52.79 27.52 15.18
CA MET A 13 52.39 26.55 14.15
C MET A 13 51.42 25.50 14.72
N LEU A 14 51.54 25.13 15.98
CA LEU A 14 50.55 24.23 16.62
C LEU A 14 49.22 24.92 16.90
N LEU A 15 49.23 26.25 17.19
CA LEU A 15 47.99 27.06 17.30
C LEU A 15 47.34 27.38 15.95
N SER A 16 48.10 27.38 14.84
CA SER A 16 47.54 27.57 13.49
C SER A 16 47.04 26.29 12.83
N MET A 17 47.31 25.11 13.42
CA MET A 17 46.64 23.84 13.04
C MET A 17 45.39 23.54 13.88
N ALA A 18 45.07 24.36 14.87
CA ALA A 18 43.75 24.39 15.50
C ALA A 18 42.88 25.29 14.67
N VAL A 19 42.25 24.77 13.66
CA VAL A 19 41.22 25.26 12.97
C VAL A 19 41.05 25.40 11.63
N CYS A 20 40.03 25.21 11.33
CA CYS A 20 38.98 25.13 10.36
C CYS A 20 38.78 23.62 10.03
N ALA A 21 38.29 22.92 11.01
CA ALA A 21 37.20 22.04 10.67
C ALA A 21 36.11 22.98 10.15
N SER A 22 36.19 23.36 8.88
CA SER A 22 35.02 23.79 8.14
C SER A 22 33.99 22.72 8.42
N ALA A 23 32.93 23.03 9.15
CA ALA A 23 31.82 22.11 9.27
C ALA A 23 31.48 21.73 7.82
N ALA A 24 31.60 20.46 7.49
CA ALA A 24 31.15 20.01 6.18
C ALA A 24 29.70 20.45 6.02
N ASP A 25 29.36 20.92 4.83
CA ASP A 25 27.97 21.30 4.56
C ASP A 25 27.05 20.14 4.95
N PRO A 26 25.89 20.42 5.56
CA PRO A 26 24.95 19.38 5.93
C PRO A 26 24.58 18.49 4.73
N ILE A 27 24.46 17.19 4.95
CA ILE A 27 23.94 16.25 3.97
C ILE A 27 22.47 16.54 3.82
N SER A 28 22.07 17.12 2.69
CA SER A 28 20.69 17.51 2.43
C SER A 28 19.95 16.33 1.75
N LEU A 29 18.80 15.96 2.29
CA LEU A 29 17.91 14.95 1.74
C LEU A 29 16.44 15.42 1.83
N VAL A 30 15.64 15.00 0.86
CA VAL A 30 14.18 15.15 0.89
C VAL A 30 13.57 13.77 1.00
N LEU A 31 12.66 13.60 1.96
CA LEU A 31 11.89 12.39 2.22
C LEU A 31 10.41 12.66 2.00
N TRP A 32 9.73 11.84 1.18
CA TRP A 32 8.27 11.87 1.05
C TRP A 32 7.63 10.63 1.65
N GLY A 33 6.54 10.83 2.40
CA GLY A 33 5.71 9.76 2.94
C GLY A 33 4.29 10.25 3.20
N ALA A 34 3.38 9.30 3.46
CA ALA A 34 1.98 9.58 3.67
C ALA A 34 1.72 10.53 4.84
N GLU A 35 0.59 11.22 4.82
CA GLU A 35 0.19 12.18 5.87
C GLU A 35 0.13 11.50 7.25
N GLU A 36 -0.42 10.28 7.29
CA GLU A 36 -0.53 9.49 8.52
C GLU A 36 0.82 9.01 9.09
N ASP A 37 1.90 9.01 8.30
CA ASP A 37 3.25 8.65 8.73
C ASP A 37 4.07 9.86 9.21
N GLN A 38 3.63 11.10 9.02
CA GLN A 38 4.46 12.30 9.22
C GLN A 38 5.05 12.39 10.63
N ALA A 39 4.27 12.10 11.66
CA ALA A 39 4.76 12.11 13.05
C ALA A 39 5.82 11.04 13.29
N LEU A 40 5.61 9.83 12.79
CA LEU A 40 6.56 8.72 12.90
C LEU A 40 7.83 9.00 12.08
N LEU A 41 7.69 9.53 10.86
CA LEU A 41 8.85 9.86 10.02
C LEU A 41 9.74 10.92 10.69
N ALA A 42 9.14 11.91 11.36
CA ALA A 42 9.91 12.91 12.11
C ALA A 42 10.73 12.24 13.25
N GLU A 43 10.13 11.30 13.98
CA GLU A 43 10.82 10.55 15.04
C GLU A 43 11.94 9.66 14.48
N LEU A 44 11.66 8.91 13.41
CA LEU A 44 12.63 8.02 12.77
C LEU A 44 13.80 8.79 12.15
N VAL A 45 13.56 9.97 11.57
CA VAL A 45 14.61 10.84 11.04
C VAL A 45 15.54 11.34 12.16
N GLU A 46 15.02 11.69 13.33
CA GLU A 46 15.87 12.06 14.47
C GLU A 46 16.66 10.83 15.00
N GLY A 47 16.04 9.65 14.99
CA GLY A 47 16.74 8.38 15.29
C GLY A 47 17.88 8.09 14.31
N PHE A 48 17.64 8.28 13.00
CA PHE A 48 18.67 8.14 11.97
C PHE A 48 19.84 9.11 12.18
N LYS A 49 19.57 10.38 12.47
CA LYS A 49 20.60 11.38 12.79
C LYS A 49 21.41 10.97 14.01
N ALA A 50 20.75 10.46 15.06
CA ALA A 50 21.40 10.02 16.28
C ALA A 50 22.27 8.75 16.06
N ALA A 51 21.92 7.90 15.10
CA ALA A 51 22.72 6.73 14.71
C ALA A 51 23.99 7.11 13.95
N HIS A 52 24.09 8.34 13.41
CA HIS A 52 25.22 8.85 12.63
C HIS A 52 25.77 10.17 13.20
N PRO A 53 26.27 10.17 14.44
CA PRO A 53 26.63 11.40 15.17
C PRO A 53 27.82 12.17 14.55
N ASP A 54 28.61 11.51 13.72
CA ASP A 54 29.75 12.12 13.02
C ASP A 54 29.35 12.88 11.74
N GLN A 55 28.05 12.90 11.41
CA GLN A 55 27.51 13.58 10.23
C GLN A 55 26.50 14.64 10.65
N THR A 56 26.35 15.63 9.80
CA THR A 56 25.30 16.65 9.95
C THR A 56 24.30 16.50 8.81
N PHE A 57 23.01 16.40 9.13
CA PHE A 57 21.94 16.20 8.15
C PHE A 57 20.95 17.36 8.15
N ASP A 58 20.50 17.73 6.96
CA ASP A 58 19.31 18.55 6.71
C ASP A 58 18.31 17.67 5.94
N ILE A 59 17.39 17.00 6.66
CA ILE A 59 16.38 16.10 6.08
C ILE A 59 15.03 16.78 6.16
N GLN A 60 14.46 17.11 5.01
CA GLN A 60 13.13 17.69 4.89
C GLN A 60 12.10 16.61 4.61
N ILE A 61 11.00 16.61 5.36
CA ILE A 61 9.92 15.63 5.21
C ILE A 61 8.75 16.33 4.53
N GLY A 62 8.28 15.74 3.42
CA GLY A 62 7.11 16.18 2.67
C GLY A 62 6.00 15.14 2.69
N VAL A 63 4.77 15.60 2.50
CA VAL A 63 3.59 14.74 2.39
C VAL A 63 3.42 14.31 0.95
N GLU A 64 3.41 12.99 0.72
CA GLU A 64 3.03 12.36 -0.53
C GLU A 64 2.44 10.99 -0.24
N SER A 65 1.25 10.71 -0.80
CA SER A 65 0.58 9.43 -0.63
C SER A 65 1.30 8.31 -1.39
N GLU A 66 1.40 7.13 -0.79
CA GLU A 66 1.96 5.96 -1.48
C GLU A 66 1.18 5.58 -2.75
N SER A 67 -0.10 5.98 -2.86
CA SER A 67 -0.92 5.69 -4.05
C SER A 67 -0.67 6.64 -5.23
N THR A 68 -0.18 7.86 -4.97
CA THR A 68 0.05 8.92 -5.99
C THR A 68 1.52 9.23 -6.23
N ALA A 69 2.42 8.64 -5.45
CA ALA A 69 3.85 8.96 -5.47
C ALA A 69 4.48 8.86 -6.86
N LYS A 70 4.12 7.84 -7.66
CA LYS A 70 4.59 7.68 -9.03
C LYS A 70 4.29 8.91 -9.88
N ASP A 71 3.05 9.37 -9.86
CA ASP A 71 2.61 10.47 -10.74
C ASP A 71 3.31 11.78 -10.36
N THR A 72 3.49 12.01 -9.06
CA THR A 72 4.25 13.15 -8.55
C THR A 72 5.74 13.07 -8.93
N VAL A 73 6.39 11.92 -8.72
CA VAL A 73 7.79 11.69 -9.08
C VAL A 73 8.02 11.86 -10.59
N LEU A 74 7.15 11.29 -11.42
CA LEU A 74 7.28 11.33 -12.89
C LEU A 74 7.01 12.73 -13.47
N THR A 75 6.42 13.66 -12.72
CA THR A 75 6.28 15.05 -13.16
C THR A 75 7.64 15.73 -13.32
N ASP A 76 8.59 15.50 -12.40
CA ASP A 76 9.98 15.97 -12.47
C ASP A 76 10.87 15.09 -11.58
N ILE A 77 11.46 14.06 -12.17
CA ILE A 77 12.25 13.05 -11.44
C ILE A 77 13.46 13.69 -10.74
N GLU A 78 14.13 14.67 -11.37
CA GLU A 78 15.33 15.29 -10.82
C GLU A 78 15.02 16.21 -9.62
N ALA A 79 13.81 16.75 -9.57
CA ALA A 79 13.32 17.62 -8.47
C ALA A 79 12.54 16.84 -7.41
N ALA A 80 12.19 15.58 -7.66
CA ALA A 80 11.49 14.73 -6.70
C ALA A 80 12.36 14.41 -5.48
N ALA A 81 11.70 13.88 -4.41
CA ALA A 81 12.39 13.51 -3.18
C ALA A 81 13.51 12.47 -3.42
N ASP A 82 14.55 12.53 -2.57
CA ASP A 82 15.66 11.56 -2.58
C ASP A 82 15.20 10.17 -2.13
N VAL A 83 14.24 10.13 -1.19
CA VAL A 83 13.64 8.91 -0.63
C VAL A 83 12.13 9.11 -0.61
N PHE A 84 11.36 8.12 -1.08
CA PHE A 84 9.90 8.22 -1.10
C PHE A 84 9.21 6.87 -0.96
N ALA A 85 8.06 6.89 -0.29
CA ALA A 85 7.19 5.73 -0.13
C ALA A 85 6.23 5.62 -1.33
N PHE A 86 5.95 4.39 -1.79
CA PHE A 86 5.02 4.12 -2.89
C PHE A 86 4.43 2.71 -2.81
N ALA A 87 3.30 2.47 -3.48
CA ALA A 87 2.70 1.14 -3.60
C ALA A 87 3.40 0.32 -4.71
N ASN A 88 3.54 -0.99 -4.51
CA ASN A 88 4.36 -1.86 -5.36
C ASN A 88 3.90 -1.94 -6.83
N ASP A 89 2.63 -1.69 -7.14
CA ASP A 89 2.10 -1.61 -8.52
C ASP A 89 2.77 -0.50 -9.35
N GLN A 90 3.34 0.51 -8.69
CA GLN A 90 4.04 1.62 -9.33
C GLN A 90 5.50 1.29 -9.68
N LEU A 91 6.05 0.18 -9.16
CA LEU A 91 7.47 -0.16 -9.31
C LEU A 91 7.89 -0.22 -10.78
N ASN A 92 7.09 -0.89 -11.61
CA ASN A 92 7.43 -1.12 -13.00
C ASN A 92 7.55 0.18 -13.80
N ASP A 93 6.62 1.12 -13.60
CA ASP A 93 6.62 2.42 -14.26
C ASP A 93 7.80 3.29 -13.80
N LEU A 94 8.04 3.33 -12.48
CA LEU A 94 9.17 4.08 -11.90
C LEU A 94 10.53 3.54 -12.36
N VAL A 95 10.69 2.21 -12.48
CA VAL A 95 11.91 1.59 -13.01
C VAL A 95 12.05 1.87 -14.50
N ALA A 96 10.97 1.76 -15.28
CA ALA A 96 11.00 2.04 -16.71
C ALA A 96 11.38 3.49 -17.04
N ALA A 97 10.92 4.43 -16.20
CA ALA A 97 11.27 5.85 -16.30
C ALA A 97 12.68 6.18 -15.78
N GLY A 98 13.40 5.21 -15.17
CA GLY A 98 14.72 5.44 -14.56
C GLY A 98 14.66 6.29 -13.29
N ALA A 99 13.52 6.35 -12.61
CA ALA A 99 13.33 7.14 -11.40
C ALA A 99 13.91 6.46 -10.15
N LEU A 100 13.97 5.12 -10.12
CA LEU A 100 14.46 4.37 -8.97
C LEU A 100 15.91 3.95 -9.15
N LEU A 101 16.67 4.08 -8.08
CA LEU A 101 18.06 3.62 -7.98
C LEU A 101 18.10 2.09 -7.90
N ASP A 102 18.96 1.45 -8.73
CA ASP A 102 19.29 0.02 -8.62
C ASP A 102 20.08 -0.23 -7.32
N LEU A 103 19.41 -0.76 -6.30
CA LEU A 103 20.00 -1.06 -5.00
C LEU A 103 20.94 -2.27 -5.03
N SER A 104 20.88 -3.12 -6.06
CA SER A 104 21.77 -4.28 -6.25
C SER A 104 23.15 -3.88 -6.79
N GLY A 105 23.34 -2.60 -7.13
CA GLY A 105 24.58 -2.06 -7.63
C GLY A 105 25.61 -1.73 -6.55
N GLN A 106 26.66 -0.99 -6.93
CA GLN A 106 27.75 -0.61 -6.01
C GLN A 106 27.30 0.25 -4.83
N VAL A 107 26.16 0.93 -4.95
CA VAL A 107 25.61 1.79 -3.87
C VAL A 107 25.30 0.98 -2.60
N SER A 108 24.94 -0.30 -2.73
CA SER A 108 24.67 -1.16 -1.57
C SER A 108 25.88 -1.37 -0.65
N ALA A 109 27.12 -1.07 -1.11
CA ALA A 109 28.32 -1.16 -0.29
C ALA A 109 28.29 -0.23 0.95
N VAL A 110 27.41 0.78 0.99
CA VAL A 110 27.20 1.63 2.18
C VAL A 110 26.55 0.88 3.34
N LEU A 111 25.72 -0.14 3.05
CA LEU A 111 25.01 -0.91 4.07
C LEU A 111 25.95 -1.63 5.04
N PRO A 112 26.91 -2.47 4.61
CA PRO A 112 27.84 -3.09 5.55
C PRO A 112 28.76 -2.08 6.22
N ALA A 113 29.05 -0.94 5.58
CA ALA A 113 29.95 0.07 6.12
C ALA A 113 29.31 0.90 7.24
N TYR A 114 28.01 1.19 7.16
CA TYR A 114 27.33 2.13 8.06
C TYR A 114 26.12 1.53 8.79
N ALA A 115 25.45 0.52 8.23
CA ALA A 115 24.33 -0.17 8.85
C ALA A 115 24.68 -1.55 9.42
N GLY A 116 25.92 -2.04 9.17
CA GLY A 116 26.40 -3.30 9.72
C GLY A 116 25.76 -4.56 9.14
N LYS A 117 25.03 -4.45 8.01
CA LYS A 117 24.34 -5.54 7.32
C LYS A 117 24.52 -5.41 5.80
N SER A 118 24.55 -6.52 5.09
CA SER A 118 24.56 -6.52 3.63
C SER A 118 23.15 -6.34 3.04
N LEU A 119 23.04 -6.04 1.74
CA LEU A 119 21.76 -6.03 1.04
C LEU A 119 21.07 -7.41 1.11
N GLU A 120 21.86 -8.49 1.06
CA GLU A 120 21.36 -9.86 1.17
C GLU A 120 20.75 -10.11 2.57
N ASP A 121 21.36 -9.60 3.64
CA ASP A 121 20.80 -9.67 4.99
C ASP A 121 19.45 -8.91 5.08
N VAL A 122 19.37 -7.73 4.46
CA VAL A 122 18.12 -6.94 4.41
C VAL A 122 17.02 -7.70 3.67
N MET A 123 17.36 -8.31 2.52
CA MET A 123 16.40 -9.13 1.76
C MET A 123 15.96 -10.36 2.57
N ALA A 124 16.90 -11.07 3.20
CA ALA A 124 16.60 -12.26 3.99
C ALA A 124 15.77 -11.98 5.25
N ALA A 125 15.85 -10.77 5.79
CA ALA A 125 15.05 -10.34 6.94
C ALA A 125 13.57 -10.05 6.58
N ASN A 126 13.22 -9.98 5.29
CA ASN A 126 11.86 -9.69 4.84
C ASN A 126 11.23 -10.90 4.12
N GLY A 127 9.90 -10.96 4.12
CA GLY A 127 9.14 -12.03 3.43
C GLY A 127 9.42 -12.07 1.93
N GLU A 128 9.53 -13.26 1.36
CA GLU A 128 9.87 -13.48 -0.07
C GLU A 128 8.95 -12.69 -1.03
N GLY A 129 7.64 -12.63 -0.74
CA GLY A 129 6.67 -11.89 -1.54
C GLY A 129 6.95 -10.39 -1.57
N SER A 130 7.35 -9.80 -0.44
CA SER A 130 7.68 -8.37 -0.36
C SER A 130 8.98 -8.03 -1.08
N VAL A 131 9.98 -8.92 -1.01
CA VAL A 131 11.24 -8.79 -1.74
C VAL A 131 11.00 -8.93 -3.24
N ALA A 132 10.18 -9.88 -3.67
CA ALA A 132 9.79 -10.04 -5.07
C ALA A 132 9.05 -8.80 -5.59
N ALA A 133 8.11 -8.25 -4.81
CA ALA A 133 7.39 -7.01 -5.15
C ALA A 133 8.27 -5.75 -5.20
N SER A 134 9.45 -5.79 -4.54
CA SER A 134 10.45 -4.71 -4.54
C SER A 134 11.50 -4.87 -5.65
N SER A 135 11.39 -5.92 -6.47
CA SER A 135 12.41 -6.34 -7.43
C SER A 135 11.87 -6.36 -8.86
N LYS A 136 12.76 -6.08 -9.83
CA LYS A 136 12.50 -6.25 -11.26
C LYS A 136 13.74 -6.81 -11.94
N ASP A 137 13.58 -7.80 -12.81
CA ASP A 137 14.67 -8.44 -13.57
C ASP A 137 15.85 -8.91 -12.68
N GLY A 138 15.52 -9.41 -11.48
CA GLY A 138 16.51 -9.92 -10.51
C GLY A 138 17.28 -8.83 -9.74
N LYS A 139 16.85 -7.57 -9.82
CA LYS A 139 17.44 -6.43 -9.13
C LYS A 139 16.47 -5.83 -8.15
N LEU A 140 16.95 -5.42 -6.97
CA LEU A 140 16.18 -4.72 -5.97
C LEU A 140 16.15 -3.21 -6.29
N TYR A 141 14.97 -2.59 -6.26
CA TYR A 141 14.78 -1.16 -6.53
C TYR A 141 14.14 -0.39 -5.37
N ALA A 142 13.65 -1.10 -4.36
CA ALA A 142 13.09 -0.48 -3.17
C ALA A 142 13.26 -1.41 -1.96
N PHE A 143 13.17 -0.86 -0.76
CA PHE A 143 13.11 -1.64 0.48
C PHE A 143 11.65 -1.92 0.83
N PRO A 144 11.28 -3.17 1.23
CA PRO A 144 9.96 -3.48 1.75
C PRO A 144 9.66 -2.66 3.01
N MET A 145 8.56 -1.91 3.02
CA MET A 145 8.19 -1.04 4.14
C MET A 145 7.05 -1.61 4.97
N GLY A 146 6.11 -2.29 4.32
CA GLY A 146 4.96 -2.92 4.96
C GLY A 146 4.15 -3.74 3.98
N GLY A 147 3.42 -4.71 4.51
CA GLY A 147 2.50 -5.59 3.79
C GLY A 147 1.04 -5.33 4.16
N GLY A 148 0.16 -6.27 3.77
CA GLY A 148 -1.26 -6.16 4.09
C GLY A 148 -1.95 -5.00 3.37
N ASN A 149 -1.44 -4.59 2.22
CA ASN A 149 -2.11 -3.62 1.34
C ASN A 149 -3.22 -4.34 0.57
N ASN A 150 -4.22 -4.82 1.31
CA ASN A 150 -5.43 -5.48 0.86
C ASN A 150 -6.63 -4.97 1.67
N TYR A 151 -7.80 -5.51 1.40
CA TYR A 151 -9.02 -5.19 2.13
C TYR A 151 -9.78 -6.47 2.50
N PHE A 152 -10.54 -6.37 3.58
CA PHE A 152 -11.24 -7.47 4.21
C PHE A 152 -12.51 -6.93 4.91
N LEU A 153 -13.23 -7.75 5.68
CA LEU A 153 -14.46 -7.37 6.34
C LEU A 153 -14.22 -7.02 7.81
N TYR A 154 -14.56 -5.80 8.22
CA TYR A 154 -14.80 -5.43 9.61
C TYR A 154 -16.30 -5.59 9.93
N TYR A 155 -16.61 -6.06 11.13
CA TYR A 155 -17.99 -6.18 11.59
C TYR A 155 -18.13 -6.04 13.10
N ASP A 156 -19.33 -5.60 13.53
CA ASP A 156 -19.74 -5.56 14.92
C ASP A 156 -20.32 -6.94 15.31
N SER A 157 -19.56 -7.73 16.05
CA SER A 157 -19.93 -9.09 16.48
C SER A 157 -21.14 -9.14 17.42
N THR A 158 -21.58 -7.98 17.95
CA THR A 158 -22.84 -7.89 18.72
C THR A 158 -24.07 -7.86 17.80
N LYS A 159 -23.89 -7.60 16.49
CA LYS A 159 -24.96 -7.50 15.49
C LYS A 159 -24.84 -8.55 14.39
N VAL A 160 -23.62 -8.94 14.03
CA VAL A 160 -23.30 -9.89 12.97
C VAL A 160 -22.53 -11.05 13.58
N THR A 161 -23.06 -12.27 13.52
CA THR A 161 -22.33 -13.45 13.98
C THR A 161 -21.21 -13.82 13.01
N ALA A 162 -20.19 -14.57 13.47
CA ALA A 162 -19.10 -15.04 12.63
C ALA A 162 -19.60 -15.86 11.41
N GLU A 163 -20.65 -16.67 11.58
CA GLU A 163 -21.29 -17.43 10.49
C GLU A 163 -21.94 -16.49 9.46
N GLN A 164 -22.65 -15.44 9.93
CA GLN A 164 -23.25 -14.44 9.03
C GLN A 164 -22.19 -13.64 8.26
N ALA A 165 -21.04 -13.39 8.88
CA ALA A 165 -19.93 -12.67 8.25
C ALA A 165 -19.27 -13.43 7.08
N GLU A 166 -19.57 -14.72 6.90
CA GLU A 166 -19.00 -15.53 5.81
C GLU A 166 -19.60 -15.24 4.43
N SER A 167 -20.81 -14.60 4.37
CA SER A 167 -21.50 -14.34 3.10
C SER A 167 -22.21 -13.00 3.08
N TRP A 168 -22.31 -12.39 1.89
CA TRP A 168 -23.11 -11.18 1.68
C TRP A 168 -24.56 -11.35 2.13
N ASP A 169 -25.17 -12.51 1.83
CA ASP A 169 -26.56 -12.80 2.23
C ASP A 169 -26.70 -12.78 3.75
N GLY A 170 -25.75 -13.37 4.48
CA GLY A 170 -25.73 -13.39 5.94
C GLY A 170 -25.56 -12.01 6.56
N ILE A 171 -24.62 -11.22 6.02
CA ILE A 171 -24.33 -9.87 6.54
C ILE A 171 -25.51 -8.93 6.28
N LEU A 172 -26.10 -8.97 5.09
CA LEU A 172 -27.26 -8.14 4.73
C LEU A 172 -28.49 -8.48 5.59
N ALA A 173 -28.72 -9.77 5.87
CA ALA A 173 -29.79 -10.19 6.77
C ALA A 173 -29.55 -9.72 8.22
N ALA A 174 -28.31 -9.75 8.70
CA ALA A 174 -27.95 -9.23 10.03
C ALA A 174 -28.13 -7.70 10.11
N ALA A 175 -27.74 -6.98 9.06
CA ALA A 175 -27.91 -5.54 8.96
C ALA A 175 -29.41 -5.16 8.96
N GLU A 176 -30.25 -5.88 8.21
CA GLU A 176 -31.70 -5.68 8.22
C GLU A 176 -32.27 -5.91 9.63
N ALA A 177 -31.91 -7.01 10.27
CA ALA A 177 -32.42 -7.37 11.61
C ALA A 177 -32.03 -6.36 12.69
N SER A 178 -30.83 -5.74 12.57
CA SER A 178 -30.32 -4.73 13.50
C SER A 178 -30.69 -3.29 13.14
N GLY A 179 -31.32 -3.06 11.98
CA GLY A 179 -31.62 -1.73 11.46
C GLY A 179 -30.39 -0.89 11.10
N THR A 180 -29.30 -1.56 10.73
CA THR A 180 -28.01 -0.95 10.36
C THR A 180 -27.70 -1.16 8.87
N LYS A 181 -26.48 -0.82 8.44
CA LYS A 181 -26.03 -0.97 7.05
C LYS A 181 -24.73 -1.76 6.95
N VAL A 182 -24.49 -2.28 5.74
CA VAL A 182 -23.19 -2.83 5.33
C VAL A 182 -22.59 -1.89 4.29
N GLY A 183 -21.36 -1.44 4.51
CA GLY A 183 -20.68 -0.47 3.66
C GLY A 183 -19.63 -1.09 2.73
N MET A 184 -19.58 -0.62 1.48
CA MET A 184 -18.47 -0.91 0.54
C MET A 184 -18.41 0.18 -0.53
N THR A 185 -17.21 0.50 -0.99
CA THR A 185 -16.98 1.40 -2.13
C THR A 185 -17.06 0.64 -3.44
N TYR A 186 -18.19 0.77 -4.16
CA TYR A 186 -18.33 0.16 -5.49
C TYR A 186 -17.67 0.99 -6.60
N ALA A 187 -17.68 2.31 -6.46
CA ALA A 187 -17.11 3.26 -7.43
C ALA A 187 -15.57 3.35 -7.32
N SER A 188 -14.91 2.22 -7.16
CA SER A 188 -13.46 2.10 -7.11
C SER A 188 -13.03 0.77 -7.72
N GLY A 189 -12.15 0.83 -8.72
CA GLY A 189 -11.57 -0.35 -9.35
C GLY A 189 -10.77 -1.22 -8.36
N TRP A 190 -10.28 -0.64 -7.27
CA TRP A 190 -9.64 -1.35 -6.19
C TRP A 190 -10.59 -2.31 -5.48
N TYR A 191 -11.75 -1.82 -5.05
CA TYR A 191 -12.70 -2.62 -4.29
C TYR A 191 -13.60 -3.51 -5.17
N ASN A 192 -14.11 -3.00 -6.31
CA ASN A 192 -15.04 -3.76 -7.13
C ASN A 192 -14.39 -4.95 -7.85
N ALA A 193 -13.06 -4.92 -8.05
CA ALA A 193 -12.29 -6.06 -8.55
C ALA A 193 -12.52 -7.35 -7.75
N SER A 194 -12.84 -7.24 -6.46
CA SER A 194 -13.00 -8.38 -5.57
C SER A 194 -14.02 -9.41 -6.04
N PHE A 195 -15.07 -8.96 -6.70
CA PHE A 195 -16.10 -9.83 -7.27
C PHE A 195 -15.59 -10.56 -8.52
N PHE A 196 -14.99 -9.83 -9.46
CA PHE A 196 -14.49 -10.40 -10.70
C PHE A 196 -13.31 -11.34 -10.47
N LEU A 197 -12.31 -10.94 -9.69
CA LEU A 197 -11.16 -11.77 -9.33
C LEU A 197 -11.63 -13.03 -8.57
N GLY A 198 -12.58 -12.89 -7.65
CA GLY A 198 -13.20 -14.01 -6.94
C GLY A 198 -13.89 -14.99 -7.88
N ALA A 199 -14.58 -14.49 -8.88
CA ALA A 199 -15.23 -15.29 -9.92
C ALA A 199 -14.24 -15.90 -10.94
N GLY A 200 -12.93 -15.64 -10.82
CA GLY A 200 -11.89 -16.24 -11.66
C GLY A 200 -11.59 -15.49 -12.95
N PHE A 201 -11.96 -14.22 -13.02
CA PHE A 201 -11.50 -13.27 -14.05
C PHE A 201 -10.10 -12.75 -13.73
N ILE A 202 -9.45 -12.19 -14.72
CA ILE A 202 -8.12 -11.59 -14.59
C ILE A 202 -8.15 -10.11 -14.93
N ALA A 203 -7.25 -9.35 -14.29
CA ALA A 203 -6.77 -8.06 -14.75
C ALA A 203 -5.28 -8.00 -14.42
N ASP A 204 -4.44 -7.85 -15.44
CA ASP A 204 -3.00 -7.92 -15.32
C ASP A 204 -2.35 -6.96 -16.33
N MET A 205 -1.08 -6.65 -16.18
CA MET A 205 -0.37 -5.73 -17.05
C MET A 205 0.49 -6.49 -18.07
N ASN A 206 0.37 -6.08 -19.33
CA ASN A 206 1.26 -6.52 -20.39
C ASN A 206 2.66 -5.88 -20.24
N PRO A 207 3.70 -6.47 -20.87
CA PRO A 207 5.06 -5.90 -20.86
C PRO A 207 5.15 -4.48 -21.44
N ASP A 208 4.18 -4.05 -22.27
CA ASP A 208 4.11 -2.72 -22.87
C ASP A 208 3.36 -1.69 -21.98
N GLY A 209 2.98 -2.07 -20.76
CA GLY A 209 2.27 -1.19 -19.81
C GLY A 209 0.75 -1.11 -20.02
N THR A 210 0.19 -1.78 -21.03
CA THR A 210 -1.26 -1.89 -21.20
C THR A 210 -1.85 -2.94 -20.27
N THR A 211 -3.10 -2.79 -19.86
CA THR A 211 -3.81 -3.79 -19.05
C THR A 211 -4.50 -4.81 -19.94
N VAL A 212 -4.32 -6.09 -19.63
CA VAL A 212 -5.17 -7.17 -20.13
C VAL A 212 -6.25 -7.46 -19.09
N ILE A 213 -7.51 -7.50 -19.54
CA ILE A 213 -8.69 -7.72 -18.70
C ILE A 213 -9.73 -8.51 -19.48
N ASP A 214 -10.34 -9.53 -18.87
CA ASP A 214 -11.31 -10.43 -19.52
C ASP A 214 -12.74 -10.32 -18.95
N TRP A 215 -13.03 -9.26 -18.18
CA TRP A 215 -14.27 -9.11 -17.40
C TRP A 215 -15.55 -9.05 -18.25
N ASN A 216 -15.46 -8.82 -19.55
CA ASN A 216 -16.59 -8.91 -20.49
C ASN A 216 -16.78 -10.29 -21.10
N GLY A 217 -15.93 -11.26 -20.75
CA GLY A 217 -15.93 -12.63 -21.28
C GLY A 217 -16.51 -13.64 -20.30
N THR A 218 -15.93 -14.85 -20.36
CA THR A 218 -16.21 -15.95 -19.43
C THR A 218 -14.94 -16.28 -18.67
N SER A 219 -15.02 -16.33 -17.36
CA SER A 219 -13.90 -16.57 -16.46
C SER A 219 -13.40 -18.01 -16.50
N SER A 220 -12.22 -18.24 -15.89
CA SER A 220 -11.64 -19.58 -15.71
C SER A 220 -12.52 -20.53 -14.87
N LYS A 221 -13.44 -19.97 -14.08
CA LYS A 221 -14.42 -20.74 -13.27
C LYS A 221 -15.77 -20.93 -13.98
N GLY A 222 -15.95 -20.37 -15.19
CA GLY A 222 -17.14 -20.55 -16.02
C GLY A 222 -18.24 -19.51 -15.81
N TYR A 223 -18.03 -18.49 -14.97
CA TYR A 223 -18.97 -17.36 -14.81
C TYR A 223 -18.77 -16.33 -15.93
N THR A 224 -19.85 -15.72 -16.38
CA THR A 224 -19.79 -14.58 -17.29
C THR A 224 -19.65 -13.25 -16.52
N GLY A 225 -19.10 -12.22 -17.14
CA GLY A 225 -19.09 -10.87 -16.54
C GLY A 225 -20.49 -10.37 -16.22
N VAL A 226 -21.48 -10.75 -17.05
CA VAL A 226 -22.90 -10.44 -16.81
C VAL A 226 -23.39 -11.05 -15.50
N ASP A 227 -23.01 -12.31 -15.17
CA ASP A 227 -23.36 -12.95 -13.91
C ASP A 227 -22.81 -12.19 -12.71
N VAL A 228 -21.58 -11.73 -12.79
CA VAL A 228 -20.93 -10.94 -11.73
C VAL A 228 -21.63 -9.60 -11.54
N VAL A 229 -21.93 -8.86 -12.61
CA VAL A 229 -22.65 -7.58 -12.53
C VAL A 229 -24.05 -7.76 -11.95
N LYS A 230 -24.75 -8.83 -12.30
CA LYS A 230 -26.06 -9.17 -11.71
C LYS A 230 -25.95 -9.43 -10.20
N ALA A 231 -24.93 -10.18 -9.78
CA ALA A 231 -24.67 -10.45 -8.37
C ALA A 231 -24.38 -9.17 -7.59
N MET A 232 -23.49 -8.31 -8.12
CA MET A 232 -23.21 -7.00 -7.53
C MET A 232 -24.45 -6.10 -7.47
N SER A 233 -25.25 -6.07 -8.54
CA SER A 233 -26.48 -5.29 -8.60
C SER A 233 -27.52 -5.76 -7.57
N ALA A 234 -27.63 -7.08 -7.34
CA ALA A 234 -28.52 -7.62 -6.32
C ALA A 234 -28.14 -7.16 -4.90
N ILE A 235 -26.84 -7.06 -4.62
CA ILE A 235 -26.33 -6.48 -3.36
C ILE A 235 -26.62 -4.97 -3.32
N ALA A 236 -26.32 -4.24 -4.38
CA ALA A 236 -26.43 -2.79 -4.44
C ALA A 236 -27.86 -2.26 -4.22
N VAL A 237 -28.88 -3.00 -4.67
CA VAL A 237 -30.29 -2.60 -4.47
C VAL A 237 -30.86 -3.04 -3.12
N ASN A 238 -30.11 -3.81 -2.33
CA ASN A 238 -30.58 -4.21 -1.00
C ASN A 238 -30.65 -2.98 -0.09
N PRO A 239 -31.80 -2.72 0.59
CA PRO A 239 -31.95 -1.56 1.46
C PRO A 239 -30.91 -1.50 2.60
N SER A 240 -30.33 -2.63 3.00
CA SER A 240 -29.30 -2.69 4.04
C SER A 240 -27.88 -2.45 3.52
N PHE A 241 -27.67 -2.37 2.20
CA PHE A 241 -26.39 -1.99 1.61
C PHE A 241 -26.22 -0.46 1.57
N LEU A 242 -24.98 0.00 1.74
CA LEU A 242 -24.57 1.39 1.57
C LEU A 242 -23.37 1.45 0.62
N ALA A 243 -23.59 1.98 -0.57
CA ALA A 243 -22.49 2.34 -1.46
C ALA A 243 -21.78 3.58 -0.91
N ILE A 244 -20.57 3.41 -0.42
CA ILE A 244 -19.76 4.50 0.15
C ILE A 244 -18.96 5.15 -0.98
N PRO A 245 -18.94 6.49 -1.09
CA PRO A 245 -18.04 7.19 -2.01
C PRO A 245 -16.57 6.86 -1.72
N ASP A 246 -15.73 6.90 -2.73
CA ASP A 246 -14.29 6.71 -2.55
C ASP A 246 -13.72 7.77 -1.59
N GLY A 247 -12.85 7.34 -0.67
CA GLY A 247 -12.35 8.18 0.42
C GLY A 247 -13.34 8.44 1.57
N GLY A 248 -14.57 7.89 1.51
CA GLY A 248 -15.62 8.14 2.51
C GLY A 248 -15.71 7.11 3.63
N ILE A 249 -14.98 6.00 3.57
CA ILE A 249 -15.17 4.84 4.47
C ILE A 249 -14.99 5.22 5.94
N SER A 250 -13.89 5.89 6.31
CA SER A 250 -13.62 6.28 7.70
C SER A 250 -14.73 7.15 8.30
N ASN A 251 -15.30 8.07 7.51
CA ASN A 251 -16.40 8.91 7.94
C ASN A 251 -17.70 8.11 8.16
N GLU A 252 -17.99 7.14 7.28
CA GLU A 252 -19.17 6.29 7.42
C GLU A 252 -19.04 5.34 8.61
N ILE A 253 -17.86 4.79 8.88
CA ILE A 253 -17.59 4.03 10.11
C ILE A 253 -17.90 4.89 11.34
N ALA A 254 -17.36 6.11 11.40
CA ALA A 254 -17.55 7.03 12.51
C ALA A 254 -19.01 7.49 12.69
N SER A 255 -19.86 7.40 11.64
CA SER A 255 -21.29 7.75 11.73
C SER A 255 -22.09 6.83 12.65
N GLY A 256 -21.59 5.61 12.92
CA GLY A 256 -22.28 4.59 13.74
C GLY A 256 -23.46 3.92 13.04
N THR A 257 -23.66 4.14 11.73
CA THR A 257 -24.74 3.53 10.95
C THR A 257 -24.43 2.11 10.48
N LEU A 258 -23.14 1.74 10.45
CA LEU A 258 -22.68 0.46 9.93
C LEU A 258 -22.65 -0.63 11.01
N CYS A 259 -23.01 -1.87 10.63
CA CYS A 259 -22.66 -3.07 11.40
C CYS A 259 -21.51 -3.86 10.75
N ALA A 260 -21.22 -3.57 9.49
CA ALA A 260 -20.10 -4.18 8.78
C ALA A 260 -19.63 -3.26 7.65
N VAL A 261 -18.33 -3.35 7.30
CA VAL A 261 -17.73 -2.56 6.22
C VAL A 261 -16.52 -3.29 5.63
N ILE A 262 -16.37 -3.19 4.31
CA ILE A 262 -15.17 -3.65 3.64
C ILE A 262 -14.17 -2.49 3.58
N SER A 263 -13.01 -2.71 4.21
CA SER A 263 -11.86 -1.80 4.20
C SER A 263 -10.57 -2.53 4.55
N GLY A 264 -9.45 -1.82 4.56
CA GLY A 264 -8.14 -2.37 4.91
C GLY A 264 -7.66 -1.95 6.31
N THR A 265 -6.40 -2.25 6.62
CA THR A 265 -5.79 -1.95 7.92
C THR A 265 -5.76 -0.46 8.26
N TRP A 266 -5.84 0.41 7.25
CA TRP A 266 -5.88 1.88 7.43
C TRP A 266 -7.12 2.39 8.16
N ASP A 267 -8.23 1.62 8.18
CA ASP A 267 -9.45 1.96 8.92
C ASP A 267 -9.59 1.16 10.24
N ALA A 268 -8.58 0.39 10.66
CA ALA A 268 -8.65 -0.45 11.85
C ALA A 268 -8.98 0.35 13.12
N GLY A 269 -8.32 1.48 13.34
CA GLY A 269 -8.61 2.34 14.49
C GLY A 269 -10.02 2.93 14.48
N ALA A 270 -10.53 3.31 13.31
CA ALA A 270 -11.90 3.82 13.15
C ALA A 270 -12.92 2.72 13.42
N ALA A 271 -12.70 1.51 12.91
CA ALA A 271 -13.56 0.35 13.13
C ALA A 271 -13.57 -0.09 14.60
N GLU A 272 -12.41 -0.14 15.26
CA GLU A 272 -12.28 -0.45 16.68
C GLU A 272 -13.03 0.56 17.54
N ALA A 273 -12.86 1.85 17.28
CA ALA A 273 -13.56 2.91 18.00
C ALA A 273 -15.09 2.86 17.81
N ALA A 274 -15.57 2.52 16.60
CA ALA A 274 -17.00 2.49 16.29
C ALA A 274 -17.70 1.22 16.79
N PHE A 275 -17.05 0.06 16.70
CA PHE A 275 -17.65 -1.22 17.08
C PHE A 275 -17.36 -1.62 18.54
N GLY A 276 -16.40 -0.96 19.19
CA GLY A 276 -16.10 -1.15 20.61
C GLY A 276 -15.89 -2.62 21.01
N GLU A 277 -16.66 -3.11 22.00
CA GLU A 277 -16.58 -4.51 22.43
C GLU A 277 -16.97 -5.52 21.33
N GLY A 278 -17.70 -5.08 20.31
CA GLY A 278 -18.06 -5.89 19.14
C GLY A 278 -17.02 -5.90 18.03
N TYR A 279 -15.89 -5.18 18.16
CA TYR A 279 -14.88 -5.10 17.10
C TYR A 279 -14.36 -6.47 16.68
N ALA A 280 -14.59 -6.80 15.43
CA ALA A 280 -14.17 -8.05 14.82
C ALA A 280 -13.83 -7.83 13.34
N ALA A 281 -12.95 -8.66 12.79
CA ALA A 281 -12.65 -8.68 11.37
C ALA A 281 -12.41 -10.10 10.88
N THR A 282 -12.67 -10.32 9.59
CA THR A 282 -12.43 -11.59 8.91
C THR A 282 -12.18 -11.34 7.43
N LYS A 283 -11.76 -12.39 6.69
CA LYS A 283 -11.64 -12.32 5.23
C LYS A 283 -12.93 -11.79 4.58
N LEU A 284 -12.85 -11.38 3.32
CA LEU A 284 -14.03 -11.00 2.52
C LEU A 284 -15.06 -12.13 2.48
N PRO A 285 -16.37 -11.78 2.48
CA PRO A 285 -17.45 -12.75 2.41
C PRO A 285 -17.50 -13.44 1.04
N THR A 286 -18.27 -14.51 0.95
CA THR A 286 -18.73 -15.04 -0.33
C THR A 286 -19.90 -14.22 -0.85
N PHE A 287 -20.14 -14.28 -2.16
CA PHE A 287 -21.32 -13.71 -2.80
C PHE A 287 -22.00 -14.72 -3.70
N THR A 288 -23.33 -14.59 -3.85
CA THR A 288 -24.12 -15.48 -4.72
C THR A 288 -23.96 -15.05 -6.17
N CYS A 289 -23.32 -15.87 -7.00
CA CYS A 289 -23.13 -15.65 -8.44
C CYS A 289 -23.66 -16.84 -9.21
N ALA A 290 -24.62 -16.64 -10.11
CA ALA A 290 -25.27 -17.68 -10.91
C ALA A 290 -25.78 -18.88 -10.08
N GLY A 291 -26.11 -18.67 -8.81
CA GLY A 291 -26.62 -19.69 -7.87
C GLY A 291 -25.54 -20.33 -6.98
N ASP A 292 -24.28 -20.07 -7.21
CA ASP A 292 -23.16 -20.59 -6.41
C ASP A 292 -22.66 -19.54 -5.41
N GLN A 293 -22.10 -20.01 -4.29
CA GLN A 293 -21.36 -19.16 -3.34
C GLN A 293 -19.91 -19.02 -3.80
N VAL A 294 -19.52 -17.81 -4.18
CA VAL A 294 -18.19 -17.49 -4.72
C VAL A 294 -17.41 -16.67 -3.70
N GLN A 295 -16.21 -17.15 -3.29
CA GLN A 295 -15.34 -16.40 -2.41
C GLN A 295 -14.80 -15.16 -3.13
N MET A 296 -15.01 -13.97 -2.53
CA MET A 296 -14.40 -12.76 -3.03
C MET A 296 -12.87 -12.84 -2.91
N SER A 297 -12.18 -12.28 -3.89
CA SER A 297 -10.75 -12.07 -3.89
C SER A 297 -10.43 -10.61 -3.50
N CYS A 298 -9.18 -10.19 -3.59
CA CYS A 298 -8.78 -8.80 -3.48
C CYS A 298 -7.49 -8.57 -4.26
N TYR A 299 -7.19 -7.33 -4.57
CA TYR A 299 -5.80 -6.99 -4.80
C TYR A 299 -5.05 -7.07 -3.47
N SER A 300 -3.80 -7.54 -3.55
CA SER A 300 -2.86 -7.63 -2.45
C SER A 300 -1.55 -6.98 -2.88
N GLY A 301 -0.88 -6.34 -1.97
CA GLY A 301 0.34 -5.65 -2.30
C GLY A 301 1.14 -5.23 -1.09
N PHE A 302 2.20 -4.48 -1.39
CA PHE A 302 3.18 -4.01 -0.42
C PHE A 302 3.37 -2.52 -0.58
N LYS A 303 3.73 -1.87 0.52
CA LYS A 303 4.26 -0.51 0.51
C LYS A 303 5.78 -0.60 0.55
N LEU A 304 6.40 0.20 -0.27
CA LEU A 304 7.83 0.17 -0.55
C LEU A 304 8.44 1.54 -0.30
N MET A 305 9.73 1.56 0.05
CA MET A 305 10.54 2.78 0.17
C MET A 305 11.61 2.78 -0.90
N GLY A 306 11.49 3.67 -1.88
CA GLY A 306 12.41 3.83 -2.99
C GLY A 306 13.44 4.93 -2.76
N VAL A 307 14.55 4.83 -3.50
CA VAL A 307 15.57 5.87 -3.58
C VAL A 307 15.60 6.42 -4.99
N ASN A 308 15.56 7.73 -5.12
CA ASN A 308 15.62 8.42 -6.40
C ASN A 308 17.00 8.22 -7.06
N ALA A 309 17.01 7.78 -8.32
CA ALA A 309 18.24 7.57 -9.10
C ALA A 309 19.06 8.85 -9.30
N TYR A 310 18.44 10.02 -9.18
CA TYR A 310 19.06 11.34 -9.34
C TYR A 310 19.47 11.98 -8.01
N SER A 311 19.32 11.27 -6.88
CA SER A 311 19.79 11.74 -5.58
C SER A 311 21.27 12.06 -5.59
N LYS A 312 21.62 13.28 -5.21
CA LYS A 312 23.03 13.75 -5.11
C LYS A 312 23.78 13.10 -3.94
N ASN A 313 23.02 12.62 -2.95
CA ASN A 313 23.52 11.97 -1.75
C ASN A 313 23.06 10.50 -1.70
N SER A 314 23.09 9.79 -2.85
CA SER A 314 22.50 8.46 -3.03
C SER A 314 22.90 7.43 -1.94
N GLY A 315 24.16 7.45 -1.48
CA GLY A 315 24.59 6.56 -0.39
C GLY A 315 23.86 6.83 0.93
N TRP A 316 23.67 8.10 1.30
CA TRP A 316 22.92 8.48 2.50
C TRP A 316 21.42 8.29 2.32
N ALA A 317 20.89 8.47 1.12
CA ALA A 317 19.50 8.17 0.78
C ALA A 317 19.21 6.66 0.92
N VAL A 318 20.13 5.77 0.50
CA VAL A 318 20.01 4.32 0.70
C VAL A 318 20.02 3.95 2.18
N LEU A 319 20.92 4.55 2.98
CA LEU A 319 20.99 4.31 4.42
C LEU A 319 19.72 4.81 5.14
N LEU A 320 19.19 5.97 4.74
CA LEU A 320 17.93 6.49 5.28
C LEU A 320 16.75 5.56 4.91
N ALA A 321 16.64 5.15 3.65
CA ALA A 321 15.56 4.27 3.20
C ALA A 321 15.60 2.91 3.92
N GLU A 322 16.79 2.34 4.11
CA GLU A 322 16.97 1.10 4.90
C GLU A 322 16.58 1.32 6.36
N TYR A 323 17.04 2.40 6.99
CA TYR A 323 16.70 2.71 8.38
C TYR A 323 15.18 2.85 8.58
N LEU A 324 14.50 3.54 7.65
CA LEU A 324 13.05 3.74 7.69
C LEU A 324 12.25 2.44 7.46
N THR A 325 12.91 1.35 7.03
CA THR A 325 12.27 0.07 6.70
C THR A 325 12.86 -1.13 7.45
N ASN A 326 13.77 -0.90 8.39
CA ASN A 326 14.33 -1.96 9.22
C ASN A 326 13.30 -2.51 10.22
N GLU A 327 13.69 -3.51 11.00
CA GLU A 327 12.84 -4.21 11.97
C GLU A 327 12.15 -3.23 12.93
N GLU A 328 12.93 -2.35 13.57
CA GLU A 328 12.45 -1.41 14.57
C GLU A 328 11.49 -0.38 13.96
N SER A 329 11.79 0.12 12.77
CA SER A 329 10.94 1.09 12.08
C SER A 329 9.64 0.46 11.59
N GLN A 330 9.65 -0.81 11.14
CA GLN A 330 8.42 -1.51 10.78
C GLN A 330 7.56 -1.83 12.01
N ALA A 331 8.18 -2.21 13.14
CA ALA A 331 7.46 -2.39 14.41
C ALA A 331 6.82 -1.07 14.90
N ALA A 332 7.55 0.04 14.82
CA ALA A 332 7.03 1.37 15.17
C ALA A 332 5.87 1.80 14.24
N ARG A 333 5.97 1.50 12.94
CA ARG A 333 4.91 1.78 11.97
C ARG A 333 3.66 0.93 12.22
N PHE A 334 3.83 -0.34 12.59
CA PHE A 334 2.71 -1.15 13.05
C PHE A 334 2.02 -0.54 14.27
N ALA A 335 2.78 -0.12 15.27
CA ALA A 335 2.24 0.50 16.48
C ALA A 335 1.49 1.81 16.21
N SER A 336 1.93 2.61 15.21
CA SER A 336 1.34 3.92 14.89
C SER A 336 0.15 3.85 13.94
N ARG A 337 0.16 2.95 12.94
CA ARG A 337 -0.89 2.91 11.89
C ARG A 337 -1.33 1.49 11.49
N GLN A 338 -0.95 0.49 12.26
CA GLN A 338 -1.30 -0.93 12.04
C GLN A 338 -0.95 -1.46 10.64
N LEU A 339 0.10 -0.93 10.01
CA LEU A 339 0.62 -1.49 8.78
C LEU A 339 1.37 -2.78 9.07
N ALA A 340 0.98 -3.88 8.44
CA ALA A 340 1.58 -5.19 8.67
C ALA A 340 3.07 -5.18 8.33
N PRO A 341 3.98 -5.58 9.25
CA PRO A 341 5.39 -5.68 8.94
C PRO A 341 5.66 -6.74 7.87
N THR A 342 6.59 -6.45 6.96
CA THR A 342 7.20 -7.44 6.03
C THR A 342 8.45 -8.06 6.63
N ASN A 343 9.08 -7.38 7.60
CA ASN A 343 10.19 -7.93 8.36
C ASN A 343 9.72 -9.12 9.19
N LEU A 344 10.38 -10.26 9.05
CA LEU A 344 9.96 -11.54 9.65
C LEU A 344 9.97 -11.52 11.18
N ASN A 345 10.93 -10.81 11.80
CA ASN A 345 10.98 -10.69 13.24
C ASN A 345 9.87 -9.77 13.76
N ALA A 346 9.71 -8.59 13.14
CA ALA A 346 8.64 -7.66 13.52
C ALA A 346 7.24 -8.30 13.32
N ALA A 347 7.05 -9.08 12.25
CA ALA A 347 5.81 -9.81 11.99
C ALA A 347 5.52 -10.92 13.02
N ALA A 348 6.57 -11.49 13.63
CA ALA A 348 6.44 -12.53 14.65
C ALA A 348 6.14 -11.98 16.05
N ASP A 349 6.15 -10.65 16.25
CA ASP A 349 5.78 -10.02 17.52
C ASP A 349 4.35 -10.41 17.93
N GLU A 350 4.12 -10.69 19.21
CA GLU A 350 2.81 -11.13 19.72
C GLU A 350 1.71 -10.08 19.48
N ALA A 351 2.04 -8.80 19.56
CA ALA A 351 1.09 -7.73 19.30
C ALA A 351 0.65 -7.69 17.82
N VAL A 352 1.55 -8.00 16.87
CA VAL A 352 1.23 -8.13 15.45
C VAL A 352 0.42 -9.40 15.21
N ALA A 353 0.88 -10.54 15.72
CA ALA A 353 0.26 -11.85 15.49
C ALA A 353 -1.14 -11.97 16.09
N SER A 354 -1.44 -11.25 17.18
CA SER A 354 -2.77 -11.20 17.82
C SER A 354 -3.68 -10.09 17.32
N ASN A 355 -3.21 -9.23 16.43
CA ASN A 355 -4.01 -8.11 15.91
C ASN A 355 -5.12 -8.61 14.99
N ILE A 356 -6.36 -8.22 15.31
CA ILE A 356 -7.58 -8.66 14.60
C ILE A 356 -7.53 -8.27 13.10
N ALA A 357 -7.14 -7.04 12.79
CA ALA A 357 -7.07 -6.55 11.41
C ALA A 357 -5.97 -7.25 10.60
N ILE A 358 -4.79 -7.46 11.20
CA ILE A 358 -3.68 -8.19 10.55
C ILE A 358 -4.06 -9.65 10.31
N ALA A 359 -4.70 -10.31 11.26
CA ALA A 359 -5.16 -11.67 11.08
C ALA A 359 -6.20 -11.79 9.95
N ALA A 360 -7.13 -10.84 9.86
CA ALA A 360 -8.12 -10.80 8.77
C ALA A 360 -7.47 -10.51 7.40
N SER A 361 -6.51 -9.57 7.36
CA SER A 361 -5.70 -9.28 6.17
C SER A 361 -4.94 -10.53 5.69
N ALA A 362 -4.26 -11.23 6.58
CA ALA A 362 -3.54 -12.46 6.28
C ALA A 362 -4.47 -13.59 5.80
N ALA A 363 -5.66 -13.73 6.41
CA ALA A 363 -6.67 -14.69 5.98
C ALA A 363 -7.23 -14.37 4.58
N GLN A 364 -7.29 -13.09 4.21
CA GLN A 364 -7.70 -12.64 2.89
C GLN A 364 -6.61 -12.82 1.84
N ASP A 365 -5.33 -12.66 2.19
CA ASP A 365 -4.20 -12.79 1.25
C ASP A 365 -4.16 -14.18 0.55
N VAL A 366 -4.69 -15.22 1.20
CA VAL A 366 -4.83 -16.56 0.60
C VAL A 366 -5.67 -16.52 -0.70
N TYR A 367 -6.55 -15.55 -0.82
CA TYR A 367 -7.41 -15.30 -1.97
C TYR A 367 -6.96 -14.07 -2.77
N GLY A 368 -5.83 -13.49 -2.42
CA GLY A 368 -5.31 -12.27 -3.03
C GLY A 368 -4.70 -12.49 -4.41
N SER A 369 -4.76 -11.46 -5.23
CA SER A 369 -4.03 -11.35 -6.48
C SER A 369 -3.09 -10.16 -6.40
N VAL A 370 -1.87 -10.31 -6.88
CA VAL A 370 -0.93 -9.17 -6.91
C VAL A 370 -1.53 -8.07 -7.80
N GLN A 371 -1.58 -6.86 -7.28
CA GLN A 371 -1.98 -5.71 -8.08
C GLN A 371 -0.91 -5.43 -9.14
N ASN A 372 -1.26 -5.63 -10.39
CA ASN A 372 -0.40 -5.39 -11.54
C ASN A 372 -1.25 -4.94 -12.72
N VAL A 373 -1.71 -3.68 -12.71
CA VAL A 373 -2.58 -3.11 -13.75
C VAL A 373 -2.05 -1.75 -14.18
N GLY A 374 -2.24 -1.40 -15.45
CA GLY A 374 -1.84 -0.10 -15.99
C GLY A 374 -2.77 1.03 -15.54
N GLY A 375 -2.32 2.29 -15.69
CA GLY A 375 -3.04 3.47 -15.20
C GLY A 375 -4.46 3.63 -15.76
N LYS A 376 -4.73 3.14 -16.98
CA LYS A 376 -6.08 3.22 -17.59
C LYS A 376 -7.11 2.23 -17.02
N TYR A 377 -6.71 1.37 -16.10
CA TYR A 377 -7.60 0.44 -15.42
C TYR A 377 -8.63 1.14 -14.52
N TRP A 378 -8.22 2.20 -13.83
CA TRP A 378 -8.94 2.76 -12.68
C TRP A 378 -10.26 3.44 -13.03
N ASP A 379 -10.27 4.40 -13.95
CA ASP A 379 -11.47 5.19 -14.27
C ASP A 379 -12.60 4.37 -14.91
N PRO A 380 -12.35 3.50 -15.92
CA PRO A 380 -13.42 2.69 -16.49
C PRO A 380 -14.02 1.69 -15.50
N THR A 381 -13.21 1.07 -14.65
CA THR A 381 -13.70 0.11 -13.64
C THR A 381 -14.46 0.83 -12.52
N ALA A 382 -14.02 2.02 -12.08
CA ALA A 382 -14.75 2.85 -11.15
C ALA A 382 -16.10 3.30 -11.72
N THR A 383 -16.14 3.67 -13.01
CA THR A 383 -17.37 4.06 -13.70
C THR A 383 -18.37 2.92 -13.75
N LEU A 384 -17.95 1.70 -14.10
CA LEU A 384 -18.81 0.52 -14.04
C LEU A 384 -19.36 0.29 -12.62
N GLY A 385 -18.51 0.37 -11.61
CA GLY A 385 -18.91 0.25 -10.20
C GLY A 385 -19.93 1.32 -9.79
N GLN A 386 -19.77 2.56 -10.24
CA GLN A 386 -20.72 3.64 -9.99
C GLN A 386 -22.09 3.39 -10.65
N MET A 387 -22.13 2.87 -11.88
CA MET A 387 -23.38 2.50 -12.56
C MET A 387 -24.12 1.41 -11.77
N ILE A 388 -23.40 0.41 -11.25
CA ILE A 388 -23.97 -0.65 -10.42
C ILE A 388 -24.50 -0.07 -9.11
N ALA A 389 -23.72 0.76 -8.42
CA ALA A 389 -24.11 1.40 -7.16
C ALA A 389 -25.35 2.29 -7.30
N ASN A 390 -25.51 2.97 -8.43
CA ASN A 390 -26.67 3.79 -8.75
C ASN A 390 -27.90 2.96 -9.15
N GLY A 391 -27.79 1.64 -9.30
CA GLY A 391 -28.87 0.75 -9.73
C GLY A 391 -29.18 0.83 -11.23
N GLU A 392 -28.35 1.47 -12.04
CA GLU A 392 -28.57 1.65 -13.48
C GLU A 392 -28.58 0.32 -14.23
N LEU A 393 -27.84 -0.68 -13.74
CA LEU A 393 -27.75 -2.02 -14.32
C LEU A 393 -28.66 -3.06 -13.66
N ASN A 394 -29.39 -2.71 -12.61
CA ASN A 394 -30.22 -3.66 -11.86
C ASN A 394 -31.40 -4.24 -12.67
N SER A 395 -32.01 -3.42 -13.51
CA SER A 395 -33.13 -3.83 -14.36
C SER A 395 -32.73 -3.95 -15.84
N ALA A 396 -31.43 -3.83 -16.14
CA ALA A 396 -30.91 -3.97 -17.49
C ALA A 396 -30.96 -5.42 -17.96
N ASP A 397 -31.24 -5.62 -19.25
CA ASP A 397 -31.11 -6.92 -19.86
C ASP A 397 -29.62 -7.30 -20.04
N ASP A 398 -29.36 -8.57 -20.31
CA ASP A 398 -28.01 -9.09 -20.44
C ASP A 398 -27.20 -8.36 -21.53
N ALA A 399 -27.86 -7.92 -22.61
CA ALA A 399 -27.21 -7.20 -23.70
C ALA A 399 -26.77 -5.78 -23.26
N ALA A 400 -27.57 -5.10 -22.42
CA ALA A 400 -27.20 -3.80 -21.88
C ALA A 400 -26.04 -3.90 -20.86
N ILE A 401 -26.06 -4.95 -20.00
CA ILE A 401 -24.96 -5.23 -19.07
C ILE A 401 -23.68 -5.57 -19.85
N GLN A 402 -23.78 -6.45 -20.88
CA GLN A 402 -22.65 -6.81 -21.72
C GLN A 402 -22.04 -5.57 -22.38
N LYS A 403 -22.88 -4.67 -22.90
CA LYS A 403 -22.40 -3.43 -23.51
C LYS A 403 -21.65 -2.53 -22.52
N ALA A 404 -22.10 -2.46 -21.26
CA ALA A 404 -21.39 -1.70 -20.22
C ALA A 404 -20.01 -2.32 -19.92
N LEU A 405 -19.94 -3.66 -19.84
CA LEU A 405 -18.71 -4.40 -19.69
C LEU A 405 -17.76 -4.21 -20.88
N ASP A 406 -18.26 -4.29 -22.11
CA ASP A 406 -17.45 -4.07 -23.32
C ASP A 406 -16.87 -2.66 -23.34
N THR A 407 -17.67 -1.64 -23.01
CA THR A 407 -17.21 -0.25 -22.92
C THR A 407 -16.13 -0.08 -21.86
N MET A 408 -16.29 -0.72 -20.69
CA MET A 408 -15.29 -0.70 -19.61
C MET A 408 -13.98 -1.34 -20.08
N VAL A 409 -14.04 -2.55 -20.66
CA VAL A 409 -12.85 -3.27 -21.17
C VAL A 409 -12.14 -2.48 -22.27
N GLU A 410 -12.89 -1.89 -23.23
CA GLU A 410 -12.31 -1.02 -24.25
C GLU A 410 -11.57 0.17 -23.63
N GLY A 411 -12.11 0.80 -22.60
CA GLY A 411 -11.48 1.91 -21.88
C GLY A 411 -10.19 1.49 -21.18
N VAL A 412 -10.22 0.34 -20.50
CA VAL A 412 -9.05 -0.22 -19.79
C VAL A 412 -7.92 -0.61 -20.76
N CYS A 413 -8.26 -1.25 -21.86
CA CYS A 413 -7.31 -1.73 -22.87
C CYS A 413 -6.85 -0.63 -23.87
N ALA A 414 -7.33 0.61 -23.73
CA ALA A 414 -6.94 1.68 -24.61
C ALA A 414 -5.43 1.95 -24.54
N PRO A 415 -4.76 2.24 -25.68
CA PRO A 415 -3.33 2.53 -25.67
C PRO A 415 -2.97 3.67 -24.71
N VAL A 416 -1.84 3.55 -24.04
CA VAL A 416 -1.25 4.64 -23.24
C VAL A 416 -0.63 5.61 -24.25
N GLU A 417 -1.12 6.88 -24.30
CA GLU A 417 -0.59 7.91 -25.17
C GLU A 417 0.74 8.48 -24.67
#